data_67fd8143e661ddc56a1b35566d999bac
#
_entry.id   67fd8143e661ddc56a1b35566d999bac
#
_cell.length_a   1.000
_cell.length_b   1.000
_cell.length_c   1.000
_cell.angle_alpha   90.00
_cell.angle_beta   90.00
_cell.angle_gamma   90.00
#
_symmetry.space_group_name_H-M   'P 1'
#
loop_
_entity.id
_entity.type
_entity.pdbx_description
1 polymer ?
#
loop_
_entity_poly.entity_id
_entity_poly.type
_entity_poly.pdbx_seq_one_letter_code
_entity_poly.pdbx_strand_id
1 'polypeptide(L)'
;HREDTTYGNGSHTIYSDDHGKTWQLSTLMQPGANECQVIELADGTLKMDIRMQNHSEGYRATSTSQDGGHTWSSIEHDHNLICPKCQASIVSLGGNRVVFSNPAYQGEANPNRGPRENMTARLSENGGITWPQEKFLHAGPSAYSCLTSFSNGDVGCLYEAGEGTPYDHLVFERFRF
;
A
#
# COMPACT_ATOMS: atom_id res chain seq x y z
N HIS A 1 7.61 -9.62 6.55
CA HIS A 1 8.36 -8.59 7.29
C HIS A 1 9.28 -9.27 8.30
N ARG A 2 10.41 -8.64 8.59
CA ARG A 2 11.44 -9.19 9.50
C ARG A 2 11.80 -8.14 10.54
N GLU A 3 11.92 -8.54 11.80
CA GLU A 3 12.55 -7.73 12.83
C GLU A 3 14.06 -7.97 12.85
N ASP A 4 14.81 -6.89 12.82
CA ASP A 4 16.23 -6.89 13.03
C ASP A 4 16.52 -6.06 14.28
N THR A 5 17.29 -6.62 15.20
CA THR A 5 17.62 -5.98 16.49
C THR A 5 18.45 -4.70 16.33
N THR A 6 19.10 -4.53 15.20
CA THR A 6 19.94 -3.37 14.90
C THR A 6 19.17 -2.24 14.23
N TYR A 7 18.22 -2.58 13.32
CA TYR A 7 17.54 -1.62 12.45
C TYR A 7 16.02 -1.61 12.62
N GLY A 8 15.47 -2.42 13.52
CA GLY A 8 14.02 -2.56 13.72
C GLY A 8 13.35 -3.32 12.60
N ASN A 9 12.14 -2.88 12.18
CA ASN A 9 11.35 -3.54 11.16
C ASN A 9 11.93 -3.35 9.75
N GLY A 10 11.83 -4.37 8.93
CA GLY A 10 12.18 -4.33 7.51
C GLY A 10 11.25 -5.19 6.66
N SER A 11 11.19 -4.91 5.38
CA SER A 11 10.40 -5.68 4.40
C SER A 11 11.28 -6.27 3.31
N HIS A 12 10.85 -7.36 2.73
CA HIS A 12 11.46 -7.99 1.57
C HIS A 12 10.38 -8.66 0.73
N THR A 13 10.68 -8.96 -0.51
CA THR A 13 9.87 -9.82 -1.35
C THR A 13 10.46 -11.22 -1.41
N ILE A 14 9.62 -12.18 -1.71
CA ILE A 14 10.04 -13.49 -2.22
C ILE A 14 9.71 -13.53 -3.70
N TYR A 15 10.61 -14.07 -4.51
CA TYR A 15 10.42 -14.20 -5.96
C TYR A 15 10.82 -15.56 -6.46
N SER A 16 10.31 -15.93 -7.63
CA SER A 16 10.58 -17.19 -8.32
C SER A 16 10.75 -16.93 -9.80
N ASP A 17 11.86 -17.41 -10.36
CA ASP A 17 12.18 -17.32 -11.80
C ASP A 17 11.85 -18.63 -12.54
N ASP A 18 11.28 -19.62 -11.84
CA ASP A 18 11.01 -20.96 -12.36
C ASP A 18 9.55 -21.42 -12.16
N HIS A 19 8.62 -20.46 -12.17
CA HIS A 19 7.18 -20.67 -11.98
C HIS A 19 6.82 -21.30 -10.63
N GLY A 20 7.47 -20.85 -9.55
CA GLY A 20 7.17 -21.26 -8.19
C GLY A 20 7.78 -22.57 -7.73
N LYS A 21 8.72 -23.15 -8.50
CA LYS A 21 9.43 -24.38 -8.08
C LYS A 21 10.47 -24.08 -7.02
N THR A 22 11.18 -22.95 -7.15
CA THR A 22 12.11 -22.44 -6.14
C THR A 22 11.80 -20.98 -5.84
N TRP A 23 12.11 -20.56 -4.61
CA TRP A 23 11.85 -19.21 -4.12
C TRP A 23 13.10 -18.62 -3.51
N GLN A 24 13.32 -17.34 -3.78
CA GLN A 24 14.45 -16.57 -3.25
C GLN A 24 13.95 -15.32 -2.53
N LEU A 25 14.80 -14.78 -1.67
CA LEU A 25 14.55 -13.51 -0.98
C LEU A 25 15.21 -12.37 -1.74
N SER A 26 14.50 -11.26 -1.89
CA SER A 26 15.11 -9.99 -2.34
C SER A 26 16.02 -9.38 -1.27
N THR A 27 16.70 -8.31 -1.63
CA THR A 27 17.34 -7.43 -0.65
C THR A 27 16.34 -6.93 0.39
N LEU A 28 16.79 -6.81 1.63
CA LEU A 28 15.98 -6.31 2.73
C LEU A 28 15.85 -4.78 2.64
N MET A 29 14.61 -4.28 2.65
CA MET A 29 14.31 -2.86 2.70
C MET A 29 14.24 -2.38 4.15
N GLN A 30 15.11 -1.48 4.52
CA GLN A 30 15.28 -0.90 5.86
C GLN A 30 15.65 0.59 5.76
N PRO A 31 15.49 1.36 6.86
CA PRO A 31 14.87 0.99 8.13
C PRO A 31 13.36 1.17 8.13
N GLY A 32 12.67 0.48 9.05
CA GLY A 32 11.31 0.81 9.46
C GLY A 32 10.18 0.31 8.58
N ALA A 33 10.49 -0.36 7.46
CA ALA A 33 9.48 -0.94 6.56
C ALA A 33 8.73 -2.11 7.23
N ASN A 34 7.44 -2.25 6.90
CA ASN A 34 6.55 -3.28 7.47
C ASN A 34 5.71 -3.91 6.34
N GLU A 35 4.39 -4.04 6.51
CA GLU A 35 3.49 -4.58 5.49
C GLU A 35 3.62 -3.82 4.17
N CYS A 36 3.79 -4.54 3.09
CA CYS A 36 3.99 -3.97 1.77
C CYS A 36 3.25 -4.78 0.69
N GLN A 37 3.00 -4.13 -0.42
CA GLN A 37 2.40 -4.75 -1.60
C GLN A 37 3.10 -4.25 -2.86
N VAL A 38 3.25 -5.13 -3.85
CA VAL A 38 3.96 -4.84 -5.10
C VAL A 38 2.97 -4.83 -6.26
N ILE A 39 3.15 -3.89 -7.17
CA ILE A 39 2.51 -3.84 -8.50
C ILE A 39 3.57 -3.71 -9.59
N GLU A 40 3.20 -4.10 -10.81
CA GLU A 40 3.98 -3.86 -12.02
C GLU A 40 3.39 -2.68 -12.80
N LEU A 41 4.26 -1.79 -13.27
CA LEU A 41 3.94 -0.63 -14.11
C LEU A 41 4.12 -0.97 -15.60
N ALA A 42 3.68 -0.07 -16.48
CA ALA A 42 3.67 -0.28 -17.93
C ALA A 42 5.05 -0.57 -18.56
N ASP A 43 6.10 -0.07 -17.96
CA ASP A 43 7.48 -0.25 -18.41
C ASP A 43 8.19 -1.48 -17.81
N GLY A 44 7.45 -2.29 -17.02
CA GLY A 44 7.98 -3.45 -16.30
C GLY A 44 8.64 -3.12 -14.96
N THR A 45 8.69 -1.85 -14.58
CA THR A 45 9.15 -1.45 -13.24
C THR A 45 8.20 -2.00 -12.19
N LEU A 46 8.73 -2.68 -11.19
CA LEU A 46 7.96 -3.04 -10.00
C LEU A 46 7.98 -1.87 -9.02
N LYS A 47 6.80 -1.49 -8.53
CA LYS A 47 6.62 -0.50 -7.46
C LYS A 47 6.07 -1.18 -6.22
N MET A 48 6.73 -0.97 -5.09
CA MET A 48 6.27 -1.41 -3.79
C MET A 48 5.68 -0.23 -3.02
N ASP A 49 4.47 -0.40 -2.50
CA ASP A 49 3.88 0.45 -1.49
C ASP A 49 4.16 -0.13 -0.11
N ILE A 50 4.62 0.71 0.82
CA ILE A 50 5.21 0.28 2.08
C ILE A 50 4.55 1.01 3.26
N ARG A 51 4.07 0.22 4.24
CA ARG A 51 3.79 0.74 5.57
C ARG A 51 5.10 1.01 6.31
N MET A 52 5.27 2.23 6.79
CA MET A 52 6.37 2.57 7.67
C MET A 52 5.96 2.40 9.12
N GLN A 53 6.57 1.44 9.82
CA GLN A 53 6.35 1.21 11.25
C GLN A 53 7.17 2.19 12.09
N ASN A 54 8.42 2.39 11.71
CA ASN A 54 9.34 3.37 12.28
C ASN A 54 9.70 4.39 11.20
N HIS A 55 10.06 5.60 11.58
CA HIS A 55 10.43 6.67 10.64
C HIS A 55 9.34 7.00 9.61
N SER A 56 8.06 6.90 9.99
CA SER A 56 6.95 7.02 9.03
C SER A 56 6.66 8.45 8.59
N GLU A 57 7.11 9.44 9.32
CA GLU A 57 6.75 10.85 9.10
C GLU A 57 5.22 11.10 8.96
N GLY A 58 4.41 10.06 9.14
CA GLY A 58 2.95 10.09 8.95
C GLY A 58 2.49 9.81 7.52
N TYR A 59 3.38 9.32 6.67
CA TYR A 59 3.12 9.04 5.25
C TYR A 59 3.37 7.57 4.89
N ARG A 60 2.87 7.18 3.71
CA ARG A 60 3.30 5.95 3.04
C ARG A 60 4.72 6.12 2.53
N ALA A 61 5.33 5.00 2.16
CA ALA A 61 6.60 5.02 1.48
C ALA A 61 6.60 4.08 0.28
N THR A 62 7.53 4.28 -0.63
CA THR A 62 7.66 3.49 -1.85
C THR A 62 9.10 3.08 -2.08
N SER A 63 9.27 1.99 -2.85
CA SER A 63 10.53 1.57 -3.42
C SER A 63 10.26 0.96 -4.78
N THR A 64 11.23 1.00 -5.69
CA THR A 64 11.10 0.46 -7.04
C THR A 64 12.18 -0.55 -7.35
N SER A 65 11.86 -1.48 -8.26
CA SER A 65 12.80 -2.47 -8.80
C SER A 65 12.69 -2.48 -10.32
N GLN A 66 13.83 -2.58 -11.00
CA GLN A 66 13.94 -2.70 -12.46
C GLN A 66 14.53 -4.05 -12.89
N ASP A 67 14.72 -4.96 -11.95
CA ASP A 67 15.35 -6.27 -12.16
C ASP A 67 14.46 -7.44 -11.70
N GLY A 68 13.12 -7.27 -11.79
CA GLY A 68 12.17 -8.31 -11.42
C GLY A 68 12.02 -8.53 -9.92
N GLY A 69 12.40 -7.56 -9.09
CA GLY A 69 12.27 -7.64 -7.63
C GLY A 69 13.47 -8.23 -6.90
N HIS A 70 14.59 -8.44 -7.59
CA HIS A 70 15.82 -8.93 -6.97
C HIS A 70 16.44 -7.85 -6.06
N THR A 71 16.53 -6.63 -6.58
CA THR A 71 17.00 -5.45 -5.82
C THR A 71 15.98 -4.32 -5.84
N TRP A 72 16.02 -3.49 -4.82
CA TRP A 72 15.06 -2.41 -4.60
C TRP A 72 15.80 -1.09 -4.34
N SER A 73 15.25 0.00 -4.83
CA SER A 73 15.75 1.35 -4.55
C SER A 73 15.66 1.68 -3.06
N SER A 74 16.29 2.79 -2.66
CA SER A 74 16.06 3.39 -1.35
C SER A 74 14.58 3.62 -1.10
N ILE A 75 14.14 3.51 0.16
CA ILE A 75 12.78 3.84 0.57
C ILE A 75 12.61 5.37 0.49
N GLU A 76 11.54 5.81 -0.16
CA GLU A 76 11.16 7.22 -0.26
C GLU A 76 9.73 7.42 0.26
N HIS A 77 9.49 8.50 1.03
CA HIS A 77 8.15 8.83 1.49
C HIS A 77 7.29 9.40 0.38
N ASP A 78 6.05 8.91 0.27
CA ASP A 78 5.04 9.50 -0.61
C ASP A 78 4.20 10.52 0.20
N HIS A 79 4.58 11.78 0.11
CA HIS A 79 3.93 12.88 0.83
C HIS A 79 2.49 13.18 0.36
N ASN A 80 2.01 12.53 -0.70
CA ASN A 80 0.61 12.60 -1.13
C ASN A 80 -0.29 11.60 -0.37
N LEU A 81 0.29 10.63 0.33
CA LEU A 81 -0.43 9.54 0.98
C LEU A 81 -0.20 9.54 2.50
N ILE A 82 -1.04 10.31 3.22
CA ILE A 82 -1.04 10.28 4.70
C ILE A 82 -1.44 8.86 5.17
N CYS A 83 -0.72 8.37 6.17
CA CYS A 83 -0.92 7.03 6.71
C CYS A 83 -0.85 7.01 8.25
N PRO A 84 -1.89 6.54 8.93
CA PRO A 84 -1.92 6.43 10.39
C PRO A 84 -1.19 5.17 10.91
N LYS A 85 -0.08 4.77 10.29
CA LYS A 85 0.62 3.49 10.55
C LYS A 85 -0.32 2.29 10.43
N CYS A 86 -0.99 2.19 9.28
CA CYS A 86 -1.89 1.10 8.94
C CYS A 86 -1.40 0.36 7.68
N GLN A 87 -1.83 -0.88 7.52
CA GLN A 87 -1.73 -1.57 6.25
C GLN A 87 -2.53 -0.80 5.19
N ALA A 88 -2.19 -0.96 3.95
CA ALA A 88 -2.87 -0.39 2.81
C ALA A 88 -2.83 -1.37 1.64
N SER A 89 -3.63 -1.14 0.62
CA SER A 89 -3.62 -1.97 -0.57
C SER A 89 -3.41 -1.13 -1.83
N ILE A 90 -2.70 -1.71 -2.80
CA ILE A 90 -2.47 -1.12 -4.11
C ILE A 90 -2.72 -2.17 -5.19
N VAL A 91 -3.37 -1.79 -6.30
CA VAL A 91 -3.65 -2.68 -7.41
C VAL A 91 -3.44 -1.96 -8.74
N SER A 92 -2.87 -2.66 -9.72
CA SER A 92 -2.77 -2.18 -11.10
C SER A 92 -4.09 -2.41 -11.85
N LEU A 93 -4.54 -1.40 -12.59
CA LEU A 93 -5.64 -1.50 -13.57
C LEU A 93 -5.13 -1.67 -15.00
N GLY A 94 -3.84 -1.89 -15.16
CA GLY A 94 -3.14 -1.96 -16.44
C GLY A 94 -2.49 -0.63 -16.84
N GLY A 95 -1.37 -0.74 -17.54
CA GLY A 95 -0.56 0.43 -17.85
C GLY A 95 -0.01 1.11 -16.60
N ASN A 96 -0.13 2.42 -16.52
CA ASN A 96 0.25 3.21 -15.35
C ASN A 96 -0.96 3.61 -14.48
N ARG A 97 -2.14 3.02 -14.73
CA ARG A 97 -3.31 3.22 -13.89
C ARG A 97 -3.24 2.36 -12.65
N VAL A 98 -3.27 2.98 -11.49
CA VAL A 98 -3.15 2.29 -10.18
C VAL A 98 -4.20 2.80 -9.23
N VAL A 99 -4.79 1.91 -8.44
CA VAL A 99 -5.66 2.26 -7.33
C VAL A 99 -4.99 1.90 -6.02
N PHE A 100 -5.09 2.80 -5.06
CA PHE A 100 -4.58 2.66 -3.71
C PHE A 100 -5.71 2.85 -2.70
N SER A 101 -5.72 2.10 -1.61
CA SER A 101 -6.70 2.26 -0.52
C SER A 101 -6.04 2.23 0.85
N ASN A 102 -6.46 3.14 1.72
CA ASN A 102 -6.08 3.15 3.13
C ASN A 102 -7.08 3.96 3.97
N PRO A 103 -7.03 3.87 5.32
CA PRO A 103 -7.63 4.88 6.19
C PRO A 103 -6.97 6.23 5.90
N ALA A 104 -7.71 7.16 5.31
CA ALA A 104 -7.21 8.45 4.85
C ALA A 104 -7.56 9.54 5.86
N TYR A 105 -6.95 9.49 7.02
CA TYR A 105 -7.11 10.50 8.04
C TYR A 105 -6.96 11.91 7.46
N GLN A 106 -7.92 12.79 7.77
CA GLN A 106 -8.02 14.13 7.17
C GLN A 106 -7.24 15.22 7.94
N GLY A 107 -6.52 14.84 8.98
CA GLY A 107 -5.67 15.75 9.73
C GLY A 107 -4.25 15.86 9.19
N GLU A 108 -3.39 16.49 9.96
CA GLU A 108 -1.97 16.58 9.64
C GLU A 108 -1.29 15.21 9.78
N ALA A 109 -0.26 14.98 8.97
CA ALA A 109 0.54 13.77 9.06
C ALA A 109 1.13 13.61 10.47
N ASN A 110 0.95 12.43 11.06
CA ASN A 110 1.40 12.13 12.42
C ASN A 110 2.41 10.99 12.42
N PRO A 111 3.69 11.25 12.70
CA PRO A 111 4.72 10.23 12.70
C PRO A 111 4.56 9.17 13.80
N ASN A 112 3.80 9.46 14.84
CA ASN A 112 3.57 8.50 15.93
C ASN A 112 2.46 7.53 15.61
N ARG A 113 1.29 8.01 15.29
CA ARG A 113 0.12 7.27 14.82
C ARG A 113 -1.08 8.21 14.75
N GLY A 114 -1.72 8.29 13.59
CA GLY A 114 -3.03 8.97 13.46
C GLY A 114 -4.20 8.01 13.75
N PRO A 115 -5.42 8.55 13.84
CA PRO A 115 -6.62 7.72 13.87
C PRO A 115 -6.72 6.86 12.60
N ARG A 116 -7.20 5.65 12.75
CA ARG A 116 -7.53 4.76 11.63
C ARG A 116 -9.00 4.96 11.27
N GLU A 117 -9.24 5.86 10.34
CA GLU A 117 -10.59 6.25 9.92
C GLU A 117 -10.62 6.75 8.48
N ASN A 118 -11.83 6.86 7.92
CA ASN A 118 -12.07 7.40 6.61
C ASN A 118 -11.44 6.54 5.48
N MET A 119 -11.88 5.28 5.34
CA MET A 119 -11.43 4.42 4.26
C MET A 119 -11.67 5.09 2.90
N THR A 120 -10.59 5.31 2.18
CA THR A 120 -10.61 6.00 0.88
C THR A 120 -9.82 5.23 -0.15
N ALA A 121 -10.37 5.11 -1.34
CA ALA A 121 -9.66 4.65 -2.53
C ALA A 121 -9.21 5.85 -3.37
N ARG A 122 -8.00 5.80 -3.94
CA ARG A 122 -7.45 6.84 -4.81
C ARG A 122 -6.98 6.26 -6.12
N LEU A 123 -7.22 6.98 -7.22
CA LEU A 123 -6.73 6.61 -8.54
C LEU A 123 -5.57 7.51 -8.97
N SER A 124 -4.52 6.86 -9.45
CA SER A 124 -3.42 7.47 -10.18
C SER A 124 -3.43 7.01 -11.63
N GLU A 125 -3.16 7.92 -12.55
CA GLU A 125 -2.98 7.63 -13.99
C GLU A 125 -1.49 7.57 -14.39
N ASN A 126 -0.57 7.81 -13.45
CA ASN A 126 0.86 7.95 -13.70
C ASN A 126 1.75 7.10 -12.78
N GLY A 127 1.31 5.88 -12.47
CA GLY A 127 2.10 4.92 -11.68
C GLY A 127 2.21 5.27 -10.19
N GLY A 128 1.24 6.04 -9.66
CA GLY A 128 1.25 6.43 -8.25
C GLY A 128 2.20 7.60 -7.96
N ILE A 129 2.46 8.48 -8.93
CA ILE A 129 3.18 9.75 -8.69
C ILE A 129 2.22 10.80 -8.16
N THR A 130 1.00 10.85 -8.72
CA THR A 130 -0.07 11.75 -8.25
C THR A 130 -1.39 10.99 -8.14
N TRP A 131 -2.28 11.47 -7.26
CA TRP A 131 -3.55 10.83 -6.94
C TRP A 131 -4.73 11.81 -7.10
N PRO A 132 -5.06 12.24 -8.35
CA PRO A 132 -6.02 13.33 -8.60
C PRO A 132 -7.47 12.96 -8.36
N GLN A 133 -7.80 11.69 -8.25
CA GLN A 133 -9.16 11.22 -8.01
C GLN A 133 -9.21 10.39 -6.74
N GLU A 134 -10.24 10.64 -5.94
CA GLU A 134 -10.50 9.85 -4.74
C GLU A 134 -11.97 9.46 -4.65
N LYS A 135 -12.19 8.31 -4.04
CA LYS A 135 -13.51 7.79 -3.69
C LYS A 135 -13.54 7.43 -2.22
N PHE A 136 -14.38 8.13 -1.50
CA PHE A 136 -14.62 7.87 -0.09
C PHE A 136 -15.54 6.65 0.06
N LEU A 137 -15.07 5.62 0.77
CA LEU A 137 -15.78 4.36 0.95
C LEU A 137 -16.50 4.28 2.30
N HIS A 138 -15.88 4.74 3.39
CA HIS A 138 -16.46 4.67 4.72
C HIS A 138 -16.02 5.83 5.60
N ALA A 139 -17.00 6.48 6.25
CA ALA A 139 -16.75 7.48 7.27
C ALA A 139 -16.56 6.84 8.64
N GLY A 140 -15.56 7.32 9.40
CA GLY A 140 -15.29 6.84 10.74
C GLY A 140 -14.28 5.67 10.79
N PRO A 141 -14.28 4.88 11.88
CA PRO A 141 -13.26 3.89 12.14
C PRO A 141 -13.12 2.86 11.00
N SER A 142 -11.92 2.75 10.47
CA SER A 142 -11.58 1.78 9.42
C SER A 142 -10.09 1.42 9.50
N ALA A 143 -9.68 0.23 9.05
CA ALA A 143 -8.30 -0.20 9.20
C ALA A 143 -7.73 -0.86 7.94
N TYR A 144 -7.64 -2.17 7.87
CA TYR A 144 -7.00 -2.87 6.78
C TYR A 144 -7.91 -2.92 5.54
N SER A 145 -7.30 -2.98 4.36
CA SER A 145 -8.02 -3.08 3.10
C SER A 145 -7.30 -4.01 2.12
N CYS A 146 -8.07 -4.58 1.20
CA CYS A 146 -7.57 -5.41 0.11
C CYS A 146 -8.32 -5.04 -1.18
N LEU A 147 -7.59 -4.58 -2.17
CA LEU A 147 -8.11 -4.22 -3.49
C LEU A 147 -8.01 -5.38 -4.47
N THR A 148 -8.95 -5.43 -5.40
CA THR A 148 -8.88 -6.26 -6.59
C THR A 148 -9.40 -5.51 -7.80
N SER A 149 -8.89 -5.81 -8.99
CA SER A 149 -9.38 -5.28 -10.26
C SER A 149 -10.21 -6.34 -10.99
N PHE A 150 -11.26 -5.88 -11.68
CA PHE A 150 -12.09 -6.72 -12.55
C PHE A 150 -11.78 -6.42 -14.01
N SER A 151 -11.94 -7.41 -14.87
CA SER A 151 -11.68 -7.29 -16.32
C SER A 151 -12.53 -6.23 -17.03
N ASN A 152 -13.66 -5.82 -16.45
CA ASN A 152 -14.51 -4.76 -16.96
C ASN A 152 -14.11 -3.34 -16.48
N GLY A 153 -12.99 -3.21 -15.76
CA GLY A 153 -12.47 -1.94 -15.23
C GLY A 153 -13.05 -1.50 -13.88
N ASP A 154 -13.91 -2.32 -13.27
CA ASP A 154 -14.35 -2.08 -11.89
C ASP A 154 -13.24 -2.44 -10.91
N VAL A 155 -13.33 -1.89 -9.71
CA VAL A 155 -12.46 -2.16 -8.56
C VAL A 155 -13.31 -2.72 -7.43
N GLY A 156 -12.83 -3.75 -6.77
CA GLY A 156 -13.38 -4.25 -5.51
C GLY A 156 -12.45 -3.88 -4.35
N CYS A 157 -13.03 -3.47 -3.24
CA CYS A 157 -12.31 -3.24 -2.00
C CYS A 157 -12.99 -4.01 -0.86
N LEU A 158 -12.27 -4.93 -0.24
CA LEU A 158 -12.64 -5.52 1.05
C LEU A 158 -11.89 -4.77 2.15
N TYR A 159 -12.60 -4.29 3.16
CA TYR A 159 -11.97 -3.50 4.22
C TYR A 159 -12.64 -3.69 5.57
N GLU A 160 -11.87 -3.42 6.62
CA GLU A 160 -12.33 -3.37 8.01
C GLU A 160 -12.96 -2.00 8.28
N ALA A 161 -14.16 -1.99 8.89
CA ALA A 161 -14.90 -0.78 9.24
C ALA A 161 -15.86 -1.00 10.40
N GLY A 162 -16.22 0.10 11.07
CA GLY A 162 -17.20 0.07 12.14
C GLY A 162 -17.63 1.45 12.61
N GLU A 163 -18.52 1.47 13.59
CA GLU A 163 -19.00 2.71 14.22
C GLU A 163 -18.18 3.08 15.46
N GLY A 164 -17.83 2.10 16.27
CA GLY A 164 -17.08 2.30 17.51
C GLY A 164 -15.62 1.88 17.41
N THR A 165 -15.33 0.91 16.58
CA THR A 165 -13.97 0.39 16.32
C THR A 165 -13.84 0.01 14.85
N PRO A 166 -12.64 0.08 14.25
CA PRO A 166 -12.45 -0.36 12.87
C PRO A 166 -12.63 -1.87 12.64
N TYR A 167 -12.89 -2.65 13.67
CA TYR A 167 -12.92 -4.12 13.63
C TYR A 167 -14.32 -4.72 13.80
N ASP A 168 -15.39 -3.90 13.71
CA ASP A 168 -16.75 -4.38 13.88
C ASP A 168 -17.23 -5.22 12.71
N HIS A 169 -16.82 -4.87 11.48
CA HIS A 169 -17.29 -5.46 10.25
C HIS A 169 -16.18 -5.62 9.21
N LEU A 170 -16.37 -6.58 8.31
CA LEU A 170 -15.71 -6.63 7.00
C LEU A 170 -16.72 -6.20 5.94
N VAL A 171 -16.40 -5.16 5.20
CA VAL A 171 -17.25 -4.58 4.15
C VAL A 171 -16.60 -4.82 2.79
N PHE A 172 -17.41 -5.24 1.82
CA PHE A 172 -16.99 -5.32 0.43
C PHE A 172 -17.76 -4.31 -0.41
N GLU A 173 -17.04 -3.45 -1.10
CA GLU A 173 -17.60 -2.54 -2.10
C GLU A 173 -17.01 -2.81 -3.48
N ARG A 174 -17.87 -2.68 -4.51
CA ARG A 174 -17.47 -2.68 -5.92
C ARG A 174 -17.81 -1.33 -6.53
N PHE A 175 -16.83 -0.71 -7.17
CA PHE A 175 -16.99 0.64 -7.70
C PHE A 175 -16.14 0.86 -8.96
N ARG A 176 -16.28 2.04 -9.55
CA ARG A 176 -15.48 2.54 -10.68
C ARG A 176 -15.08 4.00 -10.41
N PHE A 177 -13.90 4.38 -10.91
CA PHE A 177 -13.47 5.76 -11.05
C PHE A 177 -13.92 6.35 -12.39
#